data_134ff07e4348736ceadb13395d4a1631
#
_entry.id   134ff07e4348736ceadb13395d4a1631
#
_cell.length_a   1.000
_cell.length_b   1.000
_cell.length_c   1.000
_cell.angle_alpha   90.00
_cell.angle_beta   90.00
_cell.angle_gamma   90.00
#
_symmetry.space_group_name_H-M   'P 1'
#
loop_
_entity.id
_entity.type
_entity.pdbx_description
1 polymer ?
#
loop_
_entity_poly.entity_id
_entity_poly.type
_entity_poly.pdbx_seq_one_letter_code
_entity_poly.pdbx_strand_id
1 'polypeptide(L)'
;MNKKQKKMLKRIIVASILFIIIKVVKLPEYIEIPLFLVVYLEIGYDILLKAFKGIRNRQVFDENFLMAVATVGAIGLKSFDEATAVMLFYQIGEWFQSYAVGKSRKNITELMDIRPDYANVEDEDGNLEQVDPDEVEIGTIIVVKPGEKVAIDGIVVEGSSTLNTAALTGESLPREVSENDEVISGCINMTGLLKIKTTKEFGESTVSKILDLVENASSKKSRSEAFISRFARIYTPAVCYSALALFLLPPVFNLIMGNPADFGTWLYRALTFLVISCPCALVISIPLSFFAGIGGASNQGVLVKGSNYLEALASCKYVVFDKTGTMTQGVFEVAGIHHANIPEEKLLEYAAMAESYSTHPISKSLLKAYGNTIDKSRIENVEEISGHGVKAVIDGVQVLAGNDKLMKMYNIPYQECHSIGTIVHVAIDGKYAGHIVISDMLKPHAKEAIEALKKAGIKQTVMLTGDVKSVADKVASELHIDKVYSELLPQDKVNKVEELLSLKHSKENLAFVGDGINDAPVLSRADIGIAMGALGSDAAIEAADIVLMDDDPLKISKAIKIAKKCIHIVYENIYFAIGVKLICLLLGAIGIANMWVAIFADVGVMIIAVLNAIRALNVKNL
;
A
#
# COMPACT_ATOMS: atom_id res chain seq x y z
N MET A 1 9.63 16.03 16.52
CA MET A 1 11.09 15.83 16.83
C MET A 1 11.24 15.06 18.13
N ASN A 2 11.96 13.95 18.11
CA ASN A 2 12.26 13.17 19.32
C ASN A 2 13.39 13.83 20.17
N LYS A 3 13.61 13.33 21.42
CA LYS A 3 14.63 13.89 22.35
C LYS A 3 16.05 13.87 21.74
N LYS A 4 16.38 12.83 20.96
CA LYS A 4 17.70 12.68 20.31
C LYS A 4 17.92 13.71 19.22
N GLN A 5 16.90 13.94 18.36
CA GLN A 5 16.94 14.94 17.29
C GLN A 5 17.06 16.37 17.86
N LYS A 6 16.35 16.69 18.97
CA LYS A 6 16.46 17.98 19.64
C LYS A 6 17.85 18.22 20.20
N LYS A 7 18.47 17.18 20.80
CA LYS A 7 19.85 17.27 21.32
C LYS A 7 20.86 17.51 20.20
N MET A 8 20.73 16.78 19.08
CA MET A 8 21.62 16.92 17.93
C MET A 8 21.49 18.31 17.30
N LEU A 9 20.25 18.81 17.13
CA LEU A 9 20.02 20.17 16.61
C LEU A 9 20.66 21.24 17.48
N LYS A 10 20.57 21.14 18.83
CA LYS A 10 21.23 22.07 19.74
C LYS A 10 22.76 22.09 19.56
N ARG A 11 23.37 20.90 19.42
CA ARG A 11 24.81 20.78 19.15
C ARG A 11 25.20 21.45 17.84
N ILE A 12 24.45 21.18 16.78
CA ILE A 12 24.68 21.79 15.45
C ILE A 12 24.58 23.31 15.53
N ILE A 13 23.54 23.87 16.18
CA ILE A 13 23.36 25.30 16.32
C ILE A 13 24.54 25.94 17.06
N VAL A 14 24.94 25.37 18.22
CA VAL A 14 26.06 25.87 19.00
C VAL A 14 27.36 25.82 18.18
N ALA A 15 27.66 24.69 17.55
CA ALA A 15 28.85 24.54 16.70
C ALA A 15 28.85 25.51 15.51
N SER A 16 27.69 25.72 14.86
CA SER A 16 27.56 26.67 13.76
C SER A 16 27.83 28.12 14.19
N ILE A 17 27.28 28.52 15.32
CA ILE A 17 27.51 29.87 15.89
C ILE A 17 29.01 30.05 16.23
N LEU A 18 29.60 29.09 16.88
CA LEU A 18 31.03 29.14 17.22
C LEU A 18 31.91 29.19 15.97
N PHE A 19 31.61 28.35 14.97
CA PHE A 19 32.33 28.34 13.69
C PHE A 19 32.28 29.71 12.99
N ILE A 20 31.07 30.31 12.92
CA ILE A 20 30.90 31.63 12.32
C ILE A 20 31.67 32.72 13.10
N ILE A 21 31.59 32.70 14.42
CA ILE A 21 32.31 33.64 15.27
C ILE A 21 33.82 33.55 15.03
N ILE A 22 34.40 32.33 15.00
CA ILE A 22 35.83 32.12 14.76
C ILE A 22 36.23 32.69 13.39
N LYS A 23 35.41 32.47 12.35
CA LYS A 23 35.69 32.98 11.01
C LYS A 23 35.58 34.48 10.87
N VAL A 24 34.67 35.15 11.61
CA VAL A 24 34.43 36.59 11.51
C VAL A 24 35.42 37.39 12.36
N VAL A 25 35.77 36.91 13.53
CA VAL A 25 36.56 37.64 14.55
C VAL A 25 38.05 37.53 14.28
N LYS A 26 38.62 37.19 13.21
CA LYS A 26 40.06 37.17 12.87
C LYS A 26 40.97 37.03 14.09
N LEU A 27 40.91 35.87 14.75
CA LEU A 27 41.69 35.56 15.91
C LEU A 27 43.16 35.22 15.54
N PRO A 28 44.13 35.43 16.44
CA PRO A 28 45.48 34.92 16.22
C PRO A 28 45.49 33.39 16.07
N GLU A 29 46.35 32.83 15.22
CA GLU A 29 46.40 31.38 14.90
C GLU A 29 46.51 30.49 16.17
N TYR A 30 47.24 30.91 17.19
CA TYR A 30 47.41 30.13 18.42
C TYR A 30 46.11 30.02 19.24
N ILE A 31 45.08 30.86 18.97
CA ILE A 31 43.75 30.78 19.58
C ILE A 31 42.77 30.15 18.60
N GLU A 32 42.87 30.48 17.31
CA GLU A 32 41.99 30.01 16.27
C GLU A 32 42.02 28.49 16.10
N ILE A 33 43.23 27.91 16.03
CA ILE A 33 43.43 26.46 15.88
C ILE A 33 42.80 25.63 17.02
N PRO A 34 43.07 25.90 18.30
CA PRO A 34 42.42 25.18 19.39
C PRO A 34 40.91 25.30 19.39
N LEU A 35 40.35 26.47 19.01
CA LEU A 35 38.93 26.68 18.96
C LEU A 35 38.27 25.84 17.84
N PHE A 36 38.87 25.78 16.62
CA PHE A 36 38.38 24.89 15.58
C PHE A 36 38.44 23.42 16.01
N LEU A 37 39.49 22.98 16.69
CA LEU A 37 39.58 21.62 17.19
C LEU A 37 38.54 21.31 18.27
N VAL A 38 38.21 22.26 19.14
CA VAL A 38 37.11 22.09 20.11
C VAL A 38 35.78 21.95 19.39
N VAL A 39 35.45 22.81 18.42
CA VAL A 39 34.23 22.73 17.66
C VAL A 39 34.18 21.42 16.85
N TYR A 40 35.29 21.02 16.23
CA TYR A 40 35.41 19.77 15.49
C TYR A 40 35.16 18.55 16.38
N LEU A 41 35.73 18.50 17.56
CA LEU A 41 35.52 17.41 18.51
C LEU A 41 34.10 17.41 19.09
N GLU A 42 33.55 18.59 19.42
CA GLU A 42 32.16 18.70 19.89
C GLU A 42 31.15 18.16 18.87
N ILE A 43 31.32 18.49 17.57
CA ILE A 43 30.38 18.09 16.55
C ILE A 43 30.66 16.69 16.00
N GLY A 44 31.92 16.22 15.99
CA GLY A 44 32.38 15.03 15.29
C GLY A 44 32.68 13.80 16.14
N TYR A 45 32.71 13.91 17.50
CA TYR A 45 33.17 12.80 18.35
C TYR A 45 32.39 11.49 18.10
N ASP A 46 31.10 11.56 17.86
CA ASP A 46 30.23 10.40 17.63
C ASP A 46 30.53 9.72 16.28
N ILE A 47 30.88 10.49 15.25
CA ILE A 47 31.29 9.99 13.93
C ILE A 47 32.66 9.30 14.05
N LEU A 48 33.60 9.93 14.70
CA LEU A 48 34.93 9.36 14.96
C LEU A 48 34.85 8.05 15.75
N LEU A 49 34.00 8.00 16.78
CA LEU A 49 33.74 6.76 17.52
C LEU A 49 33.09 5.66 16.69
N LYS A 50 32.12 6.02 15.82
CA LYS A 50 31.51 5.06 14.91
C LYS A 50 32.54 4.52 13.90
N ALA A 51 33.35 5.39 13.31
CA ALA A 51 34.43 4.99 12.40
C ALA A 51 35.42 4.04 13.07
N PHE A 52 35.86 4.35 14.29
CA PHE A 52 36.75 3.49 15.07
C PHE A 52 36.11 2.11 15.38
N LYS A 53 34.83 2.10 15.80
CA LYS A 53 34.08 0.85 16.01
C LYS A 53 33.93 0.05 14.71
N GLY A 54 33.70 0.72 13.58
CA GLY A 54 33.61 0.09 12.26
C GLY A 54 34.92 -0.62 11.90
N ILE A 55 36.06 0.03 12.08
CA ILE A 55 37.39 -0.56 11.87
C ILE A 55 37.57 -1.81 12.74
N ARG A 56 37.26 -1.69 14.04
CA ARG A 56 37.36 -2.81 15.00
C ARG A 56 36.49 -4.00 14.61
N ASN A 57 35.32 -3.74 14.06
CA ASN A 57 34.33 -4.76 13.64
C ASN A 57 34.56 -5.25 12.19
N ARG A 58 35.69 -4.90 11.55
CA ARG A 58 36.03 -5.23 10.15
C ARG A 58 35.04 -4.68 9.11
N GLN A 59 34.30 -3.65 9.45
CA GLN A 59 33.42 -2.88 8.55
C GLN A 59 34.11 -1.55 8.22
N VAL A 60 35.25 -1.63 7.50
CA VAL A 60 36.17 -0.50 7.33
C VAL A 60 35.65 0.52 6.31
N PHE A 61 34.83 0.12 5.35
CA PHE A 61 34.44 0.99 4.23
C PHE A 61 32.99 1.47 4.40
N ASP A 62 32.71 2.22 5.49
CA ASP A 62 31.45 2.91 5.69
C ASP A 62 31.59 4.44 5.51
N GLU A 63 30.47 5.14 5.49
CA GLU A 63 30.43 6.60 5.34
C GLU A 63 31.12 7.33 6.50
N ASN A 64 31.01 6.81 7.73
CA ASN A 64 31.68 7.41 8.91
C ASN A 64 33.19 7.31 8.79
N PHE A 65 33.71 6.20 8.27
CA PHE A 65 35.14 6.01 7.98
C PHE A 65 35.65 7.00 6.94
N LEU A 66 34.93 7.16 5.81
CA LEU A 66 35.30 8.12 4.78
C LEU A 66 35.41 9.55 5.33
N MET A 67 34.40 9.96 6.09
CA MET A 67 34.35 11.29 6.71
C MET A 67 35.46 11.49 7.75
N ALA A 68 35.70 10.47 8.59
CA ALA A 68 36.77 10.52 9.58
C ALA A 68 38.16 10.65 8.92
N VAL A 69 38.45 9.83 7.90
CA VAL A 69 39.73 9.90 7.16
C VAL A 69 39.91 11.24 6.46
N ALA A 70 38.83 11.75 5.80
CA ALA A 70 38.89 13.02 5.09
C ALA A 70 39.16 14.19 6.06
N THR A 71 38.44 14.25 7.18
CA THR A 71 38.57 15.38 8.13
C THR A 71 39.84 15.32 8.98
N VAL A 72 40.28 14.13 9.42
CA VAL A 72 41.56 13.94 10.09
C VAL A 72 42.73 14.26 9.15
N GLY A 73 42.63 13.84 7.89
CA GLY A 73 43.63 14.19 6.87
C GLY A 73 43.71 15.70 6.59
N ALA A 74 42.56 16.40 6.53
CA ALA A 74 42.53 17.86 6.40
C ALA A 74 43.17 18.57 7.62
N ILE A 75 42.95 18.07 8.84
CA ILE A 75 43.66 18.55 10.05
C ILE A 75 45.18 18.36 9.90
N GLY A 76 45.61 17.21 9.37
CA GLY A 76 47.03 16.94 9.07
C GLY A 76 47.64 17.90 8.08
N LEU A 77 46.87 18.42 7.14
CA LEU A 77 47.25 19.46 6.19
C LEU A 77 47.10 20.89 6.74
N LYS A 78 46.79 21.05 8.03
CA LYS A 78 46.51 22.32 8.72
C LYS A 78 45.28 23.09 8.20
N SER A 79 44.36 22.42 7.50
CA SER A 79 43.08 22.98 7.02
C SER A 79 41.98 22.76 8.09
N PHE A 80 42.13 23.36 9.26
CA PHE A 80 41.26 23.14 10.43
C PHE A 80 39.83 23.63 10.20
N ASP A 81 39.68 24.74 9.51
CA ASP A 81 38.40 25.34 9.18
C ASP A 81 37.62 24.45 8.20
N GLU A 82 38.28 23.91 7.15
CA GLU A 82 37.65 23.00 6.19
C GLU A 82 37.25 21.67 6.87
N ALA A 83 38.13 21.10 7.72
CA ALA A 83 37.83 19.89 8.46
C ALA A 83 36.59 20.08 9.36
N THR A 84 36.52 21.22 10.05
CA THR A 84 35.38 21.55 10.92
C THR A 84 34.11 21.80 10.10
N ALA A 85 34.21 22.51 8.97
CA ALA A 85 33.09 22.74 8.07
C ALA A 85 32.51 21.42 7.52
N VAL A 86 33.36 20.51 7.00
CA VAL A 86 32.94 19.19 6.52
C VAL A 86 32.16 18.43 7.59
N MET A 87 32.72 18.35 8.80
CA MET A 87 32.08 17.63 9.92
C MET A 87 30.74 18.27 10.32
N LEU A 88 30.68 19.61 10.34
CA LEU A 88 29.48 20.36 10.66
C LEU A 88 28.37 20.12 9.63
N PHE A 89 28.68 20.27 8.35
CA PHE A 89 27.70 20.05 7.28
C PHE A 89 27.27 18.60 7.19
N TYR A 90 28.15 17.65 7.43
CA TYR A 90 27.79 16.23 7.51
C TYR A 90 26.77 15.98 8.64
N GLN A 91 26.99 16.57 9.83
CA GLN A 91 26.04 16.46 10.95
C GLN A 91 24.68 17.14 10.65
N ILE A 92 24.70 18.25 9.92
CA ILE A 92 23.47 18.90 9.43
C ILE A 92 22.73 17.93 8.51
N GLY A 93 23.44 17.26 7.61
CA GLY A 93 22.90 16.25 6.73
C GLY A 93 22.28 15.07 7.48
N GLU A 94 23.00 14.49 8.42
CA GLU A 94 22.53 13.40 9.27
C GLU A 94 21.28 13.78 10.09
N TRP A 95 21.28 15.01 10.64
CA TRP A 95 20.11 15.51 11.35
C TRP A 95 18.91 15.66 10.42
N PHE A 96 19.11 16.29 9.25
CA PHE A 96 18.06 16.49 8.25
C PHE A 96 17.49 15.16 7.77
N GLN A 97 18.34 14.18 7.50
CA GLN A 97 17.94 12.79 7.16
C GLN A 97 17.05 12.19 8.25
N SER A 98 17.57 12.20 9.51
CA SER A 98 16.82 11.66 10.65
C SER A 98 15.47 12.34 10.85
N TYR A 99 15.41 13.66 10.61
CA TYR A 99 14.19 14.45 10.69
C TYR A 99 13.23 14.11 9.55
N ALA A 100 13.71 14.06 8.31
CA ALA A 100 12.88 13.78 7.12
C ALA A 100 12.30 12.35 7.15
N VAL A 101 13.13 11.35 7.49
CA VAL A 101 12.68 9.95 7.66
C VAL A 101 11.68 9.84 8.81
N GLY A 102 11.98 10.48 9.95
CA GLY A 102 11.08 10.49 11.10
C GLY A 102 9.76 11.18 10.80
N LYS A 103 9.76 12.29 10.06
CA LYS A 103 8.55 13.00 9.64
C LYS A 103 7.75 12.20 8.61
N SER A 104 8.41 11.55 7.66
CA SER A 104 7.74 10.70 6.68
C SER A 104 7.06 9.51 7.35
N ARG A 105 7.74 8.83 8.27
CA ARG A 105 7.13 7.77 9.08
C ARG A 105 5.97 8.28 9.93
N LYS A 106 6.14 9.44 10.59
CA LYS A 106 5.10 10.03 11.42
C LYS A 106 3.91 10.50 10.59
N ASN A 107 4.11 11.06 9.41
CA ASN A 107 3.02 11.40 8.49
C ASN A 107 2.24 10.15 8.06
N ILE A 108 2.92 9.01 7.83
CA ILE A 108 2.25 7.73 7.56
C ILE A 108 1.44 7.30 8.79
N THR A 109 1.96 7.44 10.00
CA THR A 109 1.26 7.13 11.25
C THR A 109 0.16 8.15 11.57
N GLU A 110 0.34 9.45 11.26
CA GLU A 110 -0.68 10.50 11.46
C GLU A 110 -1.78 10.48 10.38
N LEU A 111 -1.45 10.03 9.18
CA LEU A 111 -2.44 9.70 8.16
C LEU A 111 -3.26 8.46 8.58
N MET A 112 -2.73 7.66 9.47
CA MET A 112 -3.36 6.54 10.14
C MET A 112 -3.63 6.87 11.62
N ASP A 113 -4.06 8.10 11.93
CA ASP A 113 -4.67 8.42 13.24
C ASP A 113 -6.03 7.72 13.36
N ILE A 114 -5.99 6.40 13.05
CA ILE A 114 -7.13 5.49 13.16
C ILE A 114 -7.09 4.70 14.47
N ARG A 115 -5.92 4.61 15.14
CA ARG A 115 -5.82 3.90 16.41
C ARG A 115 -6.67 4.60 17.46
N PRO A 116 -7.61 3.91 18.10
CA PRO A 116 -8.33 4.42 19.25
C PRO A 116 -7.41 4.49 20.46
N ASP A 117 -7.54 5.55 21.25
CA ASP A 117 -6.74 5.72 22.47
C ASP A 117 -7.34 4.94 23.66
N TYR A 118 -8.65 4.65 23.64
CA TYR A 118 -9.38 3.95 24.67
C TYR A 118 -10.66 3.31 24.11
N ALA A 119 -11.24 2.38 24.87
CA ALA A 119 -12.59 1.85 24.69
C ALA A 119 -13.43 2.20 25.93
N ASN A 120 -14.69 2.63 25.72
CA ASN A 120 -15.63 2.75 26.85
C ASN A 120 -16.36 1.41 27.00
N VAL A 121 -16.12 0.68 28.06
CA VAL A 121 -16.77 -0.59 28.39
C VAL A 121 -17.93 -0.30 29.34
N GLU A 122 -19.08 -0.90 29.08
CA GLU A 122 -20.25 -0.84 29.97
C GLU A 122 -20.19 -2.00 30.98
N ASP A 123 -20.19 -1.68 32.28
CA ASP A 123 -20.24 -2.67 33.34
C ASP A 123 -21.70 -3.22 33.56
N GLU A 124 -21.87 -4.23 34.43
CA GLU A 124 -23.16 -4.83 34.71
C GLU A 124 -24.16 -3.84 35.34
N ASP A 125 -23.69 -2.74 35.94
CA ASP A 125 -24.47 -1.68 36.55
C ASP A 125 -24.79 -0.52 35.58
N GLY A 126 -24.30 -0.58 34.33
CA GLY A 126 -24.51 0.43 33.29
C GLY A 126 -23.55 1.63 33.38
N ASN A 127 -22.48 1.56 34.19
CA ASN A 127 -21.45 2.60 34.22
C ASN A 127 -20.43 2.40 33.12
N LEU A 128 -19.89 3.50 32.59
CA LEU A 128 -18.86 3.46 31.56
C LEU A 128 -17.47 3.60 32.18
N GLU A 129 -16.62 2.60 31.96
CA GLU A 129 -15.20 2.64 32.30
C GLU A 129 -14.36 2.78 31.03
N GLN A 130 -13.36 3.67 31.07
CA GLN A 130 -12.38 3.81 29.98
C GLN A 130 -11.23 2.86 30.23
N VAL A 131 -11.04 1.89 29.33
CA VAL A 131 -9.98 0.90 29.38
C VAL A 131 -9.09 0.99 28.14
N ASP A 132 -7.87 0.45 28.24
CA ASP A 132 -7.04 0.27 27.04
C ASP A 132 -7.71 -0.75 26.10
N PRO A 133 -7.80 -0.49 24.79
CA PRO A 133 -8.38 -1.44 23.85
C PRO A 133 -7.74 -2.85 23.90
N ASP A 134 -6.47 -2.96 24.28
CA ASP A 134 -5.76 -4.24 24.45
C ASP A 134 -6.30 -5.08 25.63
N GLU A 135 -7.07 -4.49 26.55
CA GLU A 135 -7.66 -5.16 27.72
C GLU A 135 -9.10 -5.64 27.50
N VAL A 136 -9.68 -5.34 26.32
CA VAL A 136 -11.09 -5.67 26.01
C VAL A 136 -11.20 -7.08 25.44
N GLU A 137 -11.99 -7.93 26.08
CA GLU A 137 -12.23 -9.31 25.65
C GLU A 137 -13.33 -9.40 24.56
N ILE A 138 -13.32 -10.51 23.80
CA ILE A 138 -14.36 -10.79 22.80
C ILE A 138 -15.72 -10.96 23.50
N GLY A 139 -16.75 -10.33 22.92
CA GLY A 139 -18.11 -10.36 23.44
C GLY A 139 -18.45 -9.25 24.43
N THR A 140 -17.48 -8.41 24.80
CA THR A 140 -17.68 -7.21 25.63
C THR A 140 -18.51 -6.17 24.89
N ILE A 141 -19.37 -5.45 25.60
CA ILE A 141 -20.12 -4.34 25.04
C ILE A 141 -19.34 -3.05 25.23
N ILE A 142 -18.97 -2.44 24.12
CA ILE A 142 -18.33 -1.12 24.10
C ILE A 142 -19.32 -0.05 23.65
N VAL A 143 -19.24 1.13 24.26
CA VAL A 143 -20.11 2.27 23.97
C VAL A 143 -19.32 3.34 23.23
N VAL A 144 -19.78 3.69 22.03
CA VAL A 144 -19.14 4.67 21.17
C VAL A 144 -20.02 5.90 21.00
N LYS A 145 -19.59 7.03 21.57
CA LYS A 145 -20.31 8.30 21.51
C LYS A 145 -20.03 9.04 20.19
N PRO A 146 -20.89 9.98 19.79
CA PRO A 146 -20.60 10.87 18.66
C PRO A 146 -19.24 11.58 18.83
N GLY A 147 -18.41 11.54 17.78
CA GLY A 147 -17.04 12.06 17.76
C GLY A 147 -15.97 11.07 18.21
N GLU A 148 -16.32 9.93 18.79
CA GLU A 148 -15.37 8.90 19.22
C GLU A 148 -15.09 7.89 18.08
N LYS A 149 -13.92 7.24 18.17
CA LYS A 149 -13.54 6.15 17.27
C LYS A 149 -14.08 4.82 17.79
N VAL A 150 -14.52 3.96 16.88
CA VAL A 150 -14.81 2.57 17.19
C VAL A 150 -13.50 1.88 17.57
N ALA A 151 -13.42 1.35 18.80
CA ALA A 151 -12.17 0.81 19.33
C ALA A 151 -11.83 -0.56 18.74
N ILE A 152 -12.80 -1.45 18.62
CA ILE A 152 -12.62 -2.84 18.20
C ILE A 152 -13.75 -3.22 17.24
N ASP A 153 -13.46 -4.13 16.30
CA ASP A 153 -14.46 -4.66 15.37
C ASP A 153 -15.59 -5.37 16.12
N GLY A 154 -16.84 -5.17 15.70
CA GLY A 154 -17.99 -5.75 16.38
C GLY A 154 -19.29 -5.61 15.61
N ILE A 155 -20.39 -5.97 16.29
CA ILE A 155 -21.76 -5.89 15.77
C ILE A 155 -22.53 -4.90 16.64
N VAL A 156 -23.29 -4.00 16.01
CA VAL A 156 -24.15 -3.06 16.71
C VAL A 156 -25.29 -3.84 17.39
N VAL A 157 -25.39 -3.73 18.73
CA VAL A 157 -26.45 -4.37 19.51
C VAL A 157 -27.56 -3.39 19.90
N GLU A 158 -27.25 -2.09 19.94
CA GLU A 158 -28.23 -1.03 20.25
C GLU A 158 -27.79 0.28 19.60
N GLY A 159 -28.75 0.99 19.01
CA GLY A 159 -28.53 2.32 18.42
C GLY A 159 -28.45 2.34 16.90
N SER A 160 -28.47 3.54 16.37
CA SER A 160 -28.22 3.81 14.94
C SER A 160 -27.40 5.07 14.80
N SER A 161 -26.49 5.10 13.83
CA SER A 161 -25.62 6.25 13.58
C SER A 161 -25.07 6.27 12.17
N THR A 162 -24.29 7.29 11.89
CA THR A 162 -23.50 7.42 10.66
C THR A 162 -22.03 7.34 11.03
N LEU A 163 -21.28 6.47 10.38
CA LEU A 163 -19.85 6.28 10.58
C LEU A 163 -19.04 6.97 9.47
N ASN A 164 -18.07 7.76 9.86
CA ASN A 164 -17.06 8.28 8.93
C ASN A 164 -15.95 7.24 8.76
N THR A 165 -15.86 6.67 7.58
CA THR A 165 -14.89 5.65 7.20
C THR A 165 -13.70 6.23 6.41
N ALA A 166 -13.67 7.55 6.17
CA ALA A 166 -12.73 8.20 5.27
C ALA A 166 -11.25 7.94 5.60
N ALA A 167 -10.92 7.80 6.88
CA ALA A 167 -9.56 7.49 7.33
C ALA A 167 -9.11 6.08 6.94
N LEU A 168 -10.05 5.14 6.77
CA LEU A 168 -9.79 3.76 6.41
C LEU A 168 -9.92 3.55 4.90
N THR A 169 -11.07 3.92 4.33
CA THR A 169 -11.40 3.63 2.92
C THR A 169 -11.00 4.74 1.96
N GLY A 170 -10.75 5.95 2.47
CA GLY A 170 -10.56 7.15 1.64
C GLY A 170 -11.87 7.69 1.02
N GLU A 171 -13.02 7.11 1.36
CA GLU A 171 -14.33 7.58 0.90
C GLU A 171 -14.84 8.72 1.79
N SER A 172 -15.37 9.77 1.14
CA SER A 172 -15.89 10.92 1.86
C SER A 172 -17.36 10.76 2.28
N LEU A 173 -18.06 9.74 1.78
CA LEU A 173 -19.46 9.49 2.12
C LEU A 173 -19.52 8.67 3.41
N PRO A 174 -20.22 9.17 4.44
CA PRO A 174 -20.43 8.41 5.68
C PRO A 174 -21.32 7.19 5.44
N ARG A 175 -21.06 6.10 6.18
CA ARG A 175 -21.84 4.86 6.15
C ARG A 175 -22.89 4.88 7.25
N GLU A 176 -24.14 4.66 6.92
CA GLU A 176 -25.21 4.45 7.91
C GLU A 176 -25.10 3.05 8.51
N VAL A 177 -25.31 2.95 9.83
CA VAL A 177 -25.31 1.69 10.58
C VAL A 177 -26.47 1.66 11.59
N SER A 178 -27.03 0.46 11.76
CA SER A 178 -28.16 0.15 12.63
C SER A 178 -27.93 -1.17 13.38
N GLU A 179 -28.87 -1.59 14.22
CA GLU A 179 -28.77 -2.85 14.94
C GLU A 179 -28.55 -4.06 14.01
N ASN A 180 -27.64 -4.95 14.41
CA ASN A 180 -27.11 -6.12 13.70
C ASN A 180 -26.16 -5.81 12.52
N ASP A 181 -25.80 -4.55 12.27
CA ASP A 181 -24.78 -4.23 11.30
C ASP A 181 -23.38 -4.45 11.88
N GLU A 182 -22.47 -4.95 11.03
CA GLU A 182 -21.05 -5.06 11.37
C GLU A 182 -20.37 -3.70 11.28
N VAL A 183 -19.57 -3.39 12.28
CA VAL A 183 -18.74 -2.18 12.36
C VAL A 183 -17.27 -2.54 12.57
N ILE A 184 -16.40 -1.74 11.96
CA ILE A 184 -14.97 -1.94 12.01
C ILE A 184 -14.28 -0.89 12.87
N SER A 185 -13.21 -1.28 13.54
CA SER A 185 -12.39 -0.39 14.34
C SER A 185 -11.78 0.73 13.50
N GLY A 186 -11.56 1.91 14.11
CA GLY A 186 -11.00 3.08 13.46
C GLY A 186 -11.99 3.98 12.73
N CYS A 187 -13.25 3.57 12.54
CA CYS A 187 -14.30 4.46 12.08
C CYS A 187 -14.66 5.49 13.16
N ILE A 188 -15.00 6.72 12.74
CA ILE A 188 -15.45 7.75 13.68
C ILE A 188 -16.98 7.79 13.68
N ASN A 189 -17.56 7.62 14.85
CA ASN A 189 -19.00 7.75 15.06
C ASN A 189 -19.41 9.23 14.94
N MET A 190 -20.45 9.54 14.12
CA MET A 190 -20.81 10.92 13.78
C MET A 190 -22.02 11.45 14.54
N THR A 191 -23.09 10.66 14.69
CA THR A 191 -24.41 11.20 15.08
C THR A 191 -25.02 10.56 16.31
N GLY A 192 -25.26 9.24 16.31
CA GLY A 192 -25.95 8.52 17.37
C GLY A 192 -25.00 7.85 18.37
N LEU A 193 -25.50 7.45 19.52
CA LEU A 193 -24.77 6.57 20.43
C LEU A 193 -24.91 5.14 19.93
N LEU A 194 -23.80 4.41 19.89
CA LEU A 194 -23.76 3.01 19.50
C LEU A 194 -23.27 2.14 20.65
N LYS A 195 -23.98 1.03 20.92
CA LYS A 195 -23.46 -0.07 21.70
C LYS A 195 -23.05 -1.20 20.75
N ILE A 196 -21.80 -1.61 20.84
CA ILE A 196 -21.18 -2.56 19.94
C ILE A 196 -20.68 -3.75 20.76
N LYS A 197 -21.07 -4.95 20.38
CA LYS A 197 -20.53 -6.18 20.94
C LYS A 197 -19.29 -6.57 20.16
N THR A 198 -18.14 -6.65 20.82
CA THR A 198 -16.87 -6.98 20.20
C THR A 198 -16.86 -8.40 19.63
N THR A 199 -16.31 -8.57 18.43
CA THR A 199 -16.19 -9.88 17.75
C THR A 199 -14.74 -10.35 17.65
N LYS A 200 -13.77 -9.48 17.95
CA LYS A 200 -12.34 -9.75 17.90
C LYS A 200 -11.63 -9.15 19.11
N GLU A 201 -10.42 -9.61 19.41
CA GLU A 201 -9.47 -8.90 20.28
C GLU A 201 -8.87 -7.70 19.53
N PHE A 202 -8.36 -6.70 20.26
CA PHE A 202 -7.80 -5.50 19.63
C PHE A 202 -6.63 -5.82 18.70
N GLY A 203 -5.74 -6.76 19.08
CA GLY A 203 -4.62 -7.20 18.25
C GLY A 203 -5.04 -7.81 16.90
N GLU A 204 -6.25 -8.37 16.82
CA GLU A 204 -6.84 -8.95 15.61
C GLU A 204 -7.81 -7.99 14.90
N SER A 205 -8.02 -6.80 15.44
CA SER A 205 -8.91 -5.79 14.87
C SER A 205 -8.40 -5.28 13.53
N THR A 206 -9.32 -4.76 12.71
CA THR A 206 -9.00 -4.18 11.40
C THR A 206 -7.95 -3.08 11.50
N VAL A 207 -8.06 -2.19 12.49
CA VAL A 207 -7.07 -1.13 12.74
C VAL A 207 -5.70 -1.70 13.07
N SER A 208 -5.62 -2.68 13.97
CA SER A 208 -4.34 -3.27 14.37
C SER A 208 -3.63 -3.93 13.17
N LYS A 209 -4.37 -4.67 12.35
CA LYS A 209 -3.83 -5.29 11.13
C LYS A 209 -3.35 -4.25 10.10
N ILE A 210 -4.10 -3.18 9.90
CA ILE A 210 -3.70 -2.09 9.00
C ILE A 210 -2.41 -1.44 9.50
N LEU A 211 -2.31 -1.15 10.79
CA LEU A 211 -1.11 -0.56 11.40
C LEU A 211 0.11 -1.48 11.23
N ASP A 212 -0.04 -2.77 11.50
CA ASP A 212 1.01 -3.78 11.32
C ASP A 212 1.47 -3.89 9.86
N LEU A 213 0.54 -3.92 8.92
CA LEU A 213 0.85 -3.93 7.48
C LEU A 213 1.68 -2.73 7.05
N VAL A 214 1.35 -1.54 7.54
CA VAL A 214 2.07 -0.30 7.20
C VAL A 214 3.43 -0.25 7.89
N GLU A 215 3.51 -0.64 9.15
CA GLU A 215 4.77 -0.69 9.90
C GLU A 215 5.74 -1.71 9.28
N ASN A 216 5.25 -2.88 8.89
CA ASN A 216 6.02 -3.95 8.29
C ASN A 216 6.25 -3.79 6.78
N ALA A 217 5.55 -2.87 6.09
CA ALA A 217 5.75 -2.61 4.67
C ALA A 217 7.20 -2.24 4.31
N SER A 218 7.98 -1.76 5.27
CA SER A 218 9.40 -1.46 5.11
C SER A 218 10.32 -2.69 5.12
N SER A 219 9.83 -3.85 5.53
CA SER A 219 10.66 -5.06 5.67
C SER A 219 11.02 -5.71 4.33
N LYS A 220 10.12 -5.62 3.33
CA LYS A 220 10.31 -6.20 1.99
C LYS A 220 10.88 -5.15 1.04
N LYS A 221 12.21 -5.17 0.88
CA LYS A 221 12.97 -4.20 0.06
C LYS A 221 12.71 -4.38 -1.44
N SER A 222 12.56 -3.27 -2.16
CA SER A 222 12.49 -3.23 -3.60
C SER A 222 13.81 -3.67 -4.26
N ARG A 223 13.76 -4.00 -5.57
CA ARG A 223 14.97 -4.28 -6.37
C ARG A 223 15.90 -3.06 -6.40
N SER A 224 15.32 -1.87 -6.48
CA SER A 224 16.07 -0.60 -6.46
C SER A 224 16.80 -0.40 -5.13
N GLU A 225 16.17 -0.65 -3.99
CA GLU A 225 16.82 -0.59 -2.67
C GLU A 225 17.90 -1.65 -2.49
N ALA A 226 17.64 -2.89 -2.96
CA ALA A 226 18.62 -3.97 -2.95
C ALA A 226 19.82 -3.67 -3.86
N PHE A 227 19.59 -3.04 -5.02
CA PHE A 227 20.64 -2.58 -5.92
C PHE A 227 21.53 -1.54 -5.24
N ILE A 228 20.96 -0.51 -4.61
CA ILE A 228 21.74 0.53 -3.91
C ILE A 228 22.58 -0.06 -2.79
N SER A 229 22.02 -0.98 -2.00
CA SER A 229 22.77 -1.64 -0.92
C SER A 229 23.96 -2.46 -1.47
N ARG A 230 23.79 -3.11 -2.64
CA ARG A 230 24.85 -3.85 -3.33
C ARG A 230 25.85 -2.91 -3.96
N PHE A 231 25.38 -1.84 -4.60
CA PHE A 231 26.21 -0.80 -5.21
C PHE A 231 27.15 -0.16 -4.18
N ALA A 232 26.61 0.29 -3.04
CA ALA A 232 27.40 0.91 -1.98
C ALA A 232 28.54 -0.02 -1.49
N ARG A 233 28.29 -1.32 -1.37
CA ARG A 233 29.28 -2.31 -0.94
C ARG A 233 30.47 -2.44 -1.89
N ILE A 234 30.28 -2.22 -3.20
CA ILE A 234 31.34 -2.29 -4.22
C ILE A 234 31.95 -0.91 -4.44
N TYR A 235 31.11 0.11 -4.49
CA TYR A 235 31.48 1.49 -4.79
C TYR A 235 32.45 2.07 -3.73
N THR A 236 32.18 1.91 -2.45
CA THR A 236 32.98 2.54 -1.40
C THR A 236 34.44 2.03 -1.36
N PRO A 237 34.71 0.71 -1.41
CA PRO A 237 36.10 0.25 -1.58
C PRO A 237 36.77 0.77 -2.84
N ALA A 238 36.07 0.76 -4.00
CA ALA A 238 36.61 1.25 -5.26
C ALA A 238 37.04 2.72 -5.16
N VAL A 239 36.22 3.55 -4.53
CA VAL A 239 36.53 4.95 -4.27
C VAL A 239 37.74 5.12 -3.35
N CYS A 240 37.83 4.35 -2.26
CA CYS A 240 38.97 4.41 -1.35
C CYS A 240 40.30 4.07 -2.08
N TYR A 241 40.29 3.01 -2.89
CA TYR A 241 41.49 2.66 -3.68
C TYR A 241 41.79 3.71 -4.77
N SER A 242 40.78 4.31 -5.40
CA SER A 242 40.96 5.40 -6.34
C SER A 242 41.56 6.65 -5.69
N ALA A 243 41.09 7.00 -4.47
CA ALA A 243 41.66 8.11 -3.71
C ALA A 243 43.11 7.85 -3.30
N LEU A 244 43.44 6.61 -2.88
CA LEU A 244 44.79 6.20 -2.57
C LEU A 244 45.68 6.26 -3.81
N ALA A 245 45.20 5.81 -4.96
CA ALA A 245 45.90 5.91 -6.23
C ALA A 245 46.13 7.38 -6.63
N LEU A 246 45.14 8.25 -6.46
CA LEU A 246 45.24 9.70 -6.71
C LEU A 246 46.25 10.38 -5.77
N PHE A 247 46.41 9.91 -4.56
CA PHE A 247 47.41 10.41 -3.60
C PHE A 247 48.82 9.96 -3.96
N LEU A 248 49.02 8.70 -4.41
CA LEU A 248 50.37 8.12 -4.58
C LEU A 248 50.91 8.21 -6.00
N LEU A 249 50.09 7.93 -7.03
CA LEU A 249 50.60 7.78 -8.41
C LEU A 249 51.12 9.09 -9.01
N PRO A 250 50.42 10.24 -8.93
CA PRO A 250 50.94 11.47 -9.55
C PRO A 250 52.18 12.01 -8.87
N PRO A 251 52.36 12.06 -7.53
CA PRO A 251 53.62 12.44 -6.91
C PRO A 251 54.80 11.54 -7.30
N VAL A 252 54.58 10.22 -7.33
CA VAL A 252 55.61 9.26 -7.77
C VAL A 252 55.97 9.48 -9.22
N PHE A 253 54.99 9.71 -10.10
CA PHE A 253 55.26 10.02 -11.52
C PHE A 253 56.04 11.34 -11.67
N ASN A 254 55.69 12.39 -10.91
CA ASN A 254 56.42 13.65 -10.89
C ASN A 254 57.88 13.44 -10.46
N LEU A 255 58.15 12.63 -9.42
CA LEU A 255 59.51 12.30 -8.99
C LEU A 255 60.30 11.59 -10.07
N ILE A 256 59.71 10.64 -10.80
CA ILE A 256 60.36 9.93 -11.91
C ILE A 256 60.71 10.89 -13.06
N MET A 257 59.87 11.90 -13.28
CA MET A 257 60.07 12.94 -14.30
C MET A 257 61.00 14.08 -13.83
N GLY A 258 61.55 14.01 -12.63
CA GLY A 258 62.40 15.05 -12.06
C GLY A 258 61.70 16.31 -11.58
N ASN A 259 60.38 16.26 -11.41
CA ASN A 259 59.55 17.35 -10.90
C ASN A 259 59.32 17.21 -9.39
N PRO A 260 58.94 18.29 -8.66
CA PRO A 260 58.57 18.22 -7.26
C PRO A 260 57.36 17.27 -7.06
N ALA A 261 57.42 16.43 -6.04
CA ALA A 261 56.40 15.43 -5.75
C ALA A 261 55.05 16.03 -5.29
N ASP A 262 55.11 17.15 -4.57
CA ASP A 262 53.96 17.89 -4.04
C ASP A 262 52.86 16.99 -3.39
N PHE A 263 53.28 16.13 -2.47
CA PHE A 263 52.39 15.21 -1.76
C PHE A 263 51.22 15.93 -1.04
N GLY A 264 51.42 17.18 -0.58
CA GLY A 264 50.39 17.95 0.09
C GLY A 264 49.19 18.24 -0.81
N THR A 265 49.45 18.74 -2.02
CA THR A 265 48.38 19.02 -2.99
C THR A 265 47.63 17.75 -3.39
N TRP A 266 48.34 16.66 -3.65
CA TRP A 266 47.71 15.40 -4.06
C TRP A 266 46.95 14.74 -2.90
N LEU A 267 47.43 14.87 -1.66
CA LEU A 267 46.68 14.45 -0.47
C LEU A 267 45.37 15.25 -0.35
N TYR A 268 45.42 16.58 -0.49
CA TYR A 268 44.24 17.43 -0.45
C TYR A 268 43.19 17.02 -1.50
N ARG A 269 43.64 16.78 -2.74
CA ARG A 269 42.78 16.31 -3.83
C ARG A 269 42.16 14.94 -3.52
N ALA A 270 42.93 14.01 -2.97
CA ALA A 270 42.44 12.68 -2.59
C ALA A 270 41.41 12.77 -1.46
N LEU A 271 41.61 13.64 -0.46
CA LEU A 271 40.67 13.87 0.62
C LEU A 271 39.37 14.52 0.12
N THR A 272 39.47 15.52 -0.76
CA THR A 272 38.31 16.14 -1.43
C THR A 272 37.53 15.12 -2.24
N PHE A 273 38.24 14.26 -2.98
CA PHE A 273 37.65 13.16 -3.75
C PHE A 273 36.87 12.18 -2.84
N LEU A 274 37.41 11.83 -1.67
CA LEU A 274 36.73 10.99 -0.68
C LEU A 274 35.42 11.61 -0.19
N VAL A 275 35.41 12.91 0.14
CA VAL A 275 34.20 13.61 0.60
C VAL A 275 33.13 13.62 -0.49
N ILE A 276 33.47 13.96 -1.74
CA ILE A 276 32.53 13.97 -2.87
C ILE A 276 31.91 12.59 -3.09
N SER A 277 32.65 11.53 -2.82
CA SER A 277 32.28 10.17 -3.17
C SER A 277 31.21 9.53 -2.29
N CYS A 278 30.79 10.13 -1.15
CA CYS A 278 29.77 9.53 -0.30
C CYS A 278 28.45 9.34 -1.09
N PRO A 279 27.87 8.13 -1.16
CA PRO A 279 26.60 7.91 -1.86
C PRO A 279 25.36 8.31 -1.05
N CYS A 280 25.49 9.22 -0.06
CA CYS A 280 24.49 9.57 0.94
C CYS A 280 23.13 9.94 0.33
N ALA A 281 23.13 10.75 -0.74
CA ALA A 281 21.91 11.16 -1.43
C ALA A 281 21.09 9.96 -1.96
N LEU A 282 21.74 8.93 -2.49
CA LEU A 282 21.07 7.74 -3.04
C LEU A 282 20.56 6.81 -1.94
N VAL A 283 21.40 6.55 -0.94
CA VAL A 283 21.08 5.63 0.18
C VAL A 283 19.86 6.11 0.95
N ILE A 284 19.63 7.42 1.00
CA ILE A 284 18.56 8.04 1.78
C ILE A 284 17.32 8.29 0.94
N SER A 285 17.47 8.92 -0.24
CA SER A 285 16.32 9.40 -1.00
C SER A 285 15.48 8.27 -1.60
N ILE A 286 16.09 7.12 -1.93
CA ILE A 286 15.38 6.01 -2.55
C ILE A 286 14.41 5.33 -1.59
N PRO A 287 14.83 4.84 -0.39
CA PRO A 287 13.88 4.33 0.59
C PRO A 287 12.81 5.37 0.97
N LEU A 288 13.21 6.64 1.13
CA LEU A 288 12.28 7.71 1.47
C LEU A 288 11.22 7.92 0.38
N SER A 289 11.58 7.80 -0.91
CA SER A 289 10.63 7.87 -2.02
C SER A 289 9.60 6.74 -1.97
N PHE A 290 10.05 5.51 -1.67
CA PHE A 290 9.14 4.38 -1.50
C PHE A 290 8.23 4.55 -0.29
N PHE A 291 8.75 4.98 0.86
CA PHE A 291 7.93 5.28 2.04
C PHE A 291 6.88 6.36 1.73
N ALA A 292 7.28 7.41 1.04
CA ALA A 292 6.36 8.46 0.62
C ALA A 292 5.30 7.93 -0.38
N GLY A 293 5.69 7.06 -1.31
CA GLY A 293 4.78 6.42 -2.26
C GLY A 293 3.76 5.49 -1.57
N ILE A 294 4.21 4.66 -0.63
CA ILE A 294 3.34 3.78 0.16
C ILE A 294 2.37 4.61 1.01
N GLY A 295 2.86 5.66 1.69
CA GLY A 295 2.00 6.57 2.45
C GLY A 295 0.99 7.31 1.57
N GLY A 296 1.40 7.72 0.36
CA GLY A 296 0.50 8.32 -0.63
C GLY A 296 -0.59 7.35 -1.10
N ALA A 297 -0.25 6.07 -1.30
CA ALA A 297 -1.21 5.01 -1.67
C ALA A 297 -2.20 4.74 -0.52
N SER A 298 -1.70 4.64 0.71
CA SER A 298 -2.53 4.43 1.90
C SER A 298 -3.58 5.53 2.07
N ASN A 299 -3.23 6.81 1.79
CA ASN A 299 -4.17 7.93 1.79
C ASN A 299 -5.30 7.83 0.76
N GLN A 300 -5.14 6.97 -0.22
CA GLN A 300 -6.16 6.70 -1.23
C GLN A 300 -6.88 5.38 -0.97
N GLY A 301 -6.73 4.80 0.24
CA GLY A 301 -7.33 3.52 0.61
C GLY A 301 -6.67 2.32 -0.08
N VAL A 302 -5.39 2.44 -0.47
CA VAL A 302 -4.61 1.36 -1.08
C VAL A 302 -3.45 0.99 -0.17
N LEU A 303 -3.51 -0.15 0.49
CA LEU A 303 -2.45 -0.65 1.34
C LEU A 303 -1.45 -1.48 0.53
N VAL A 304 -0.18 -1.12 0.59
CA VAL A 304 0.90 -1.83 -0.11
C VAL A 304 1.83 -2.45 0.91
N LYS A 305 1.98 -3.77 0.93
CA LYS A 305 2.74 -4.53 1.92
C LYS A 305 4.27 -4.45 1.78
N GLY A 306 4.78 -3.71 0.80
CA GLY A 306 6.22 -3.55 0.63
C GLY A 306 6.64 -2.70 -0.55
N SER A 307 7.83 -2.13 -0.50
CA SER A 307 8.40 -1.33 -1.58
C SER A 307 8.62 -2.16 -2.86
N ASN A 308 8.91 -3.46 -2.73
CA ASN A 308 9.03 -4.38 -3.86
C ASN A 308 7.71 -4.51 -4.64
N TYR A 309 6.57 -4.51 -3.97
CA TYR A 309 5.26 -4.59 -4.62
C TYR A 309 4.87 -3.28 -5.29
N LEU A 310 5.23 -2.13 -4.70
CA LEU A 310 5.05 -0.83 -5.34
C LEU A 310 5.91 -0.74 -6.61
N GLU A 311 7.16 -1.21 -6.58
CA GLU A 311 8.03 -1.28 -7.76
C GLU A 311 7.48 -2.24 -8.82
N ALA A 312 6.99 -3.41 -8.42
CA ALA A 312 6.38 -4.38 -9.31
C ALA A 312 5.12 -3.81 -9.98
N LEU A 313 4.28 -3.10 -9.22
CA LEU A 313 3.05 -2.47 -9.73
C LEU A 313 3.34 -1.39 -10.78
N ALA A 314 4.43 -0.63 -10.64
CA ALA A 314 4.83 0.36 -11.63
C ALA A 314 5.13 -0.26 -13.01
N SER A 315 5.61 -1.51 -13.04
CA SER A 315 5.91 -2.27 -14.26
C SER A 315 4.81 -3.27 -14.64
N CYS A 316 3.64 -3.19 -14.01
CA CYS A 316 2.48 -4.02 -14.34
C CYS A 316 1.98 -3.71 -15.75
N LYS A 317 1.75 -4.79 -16.53
CA LYS A 317 1.27 -4.73 -17.91
C LYS A 317 0.05 -5.62 -18.16
N TYR A 318 -0.19 -6.59 -17.29
CA TYR A 318 -1.30 -7.53 -17.37
C TYR A 318 -2.09 -7.47 -16.07
N VAL A 319 -3.40 -7.31 -16.17
CA VAL A 319 -4.29 -7.36 -15.01
C VAL A 319 -5.32 -8.45 -15.26
N VAL A 320 -5.35 -9.40 -14.36
CA VAL A 320 -6.26 -10.55 -14.37
C VAL A 320 -7.25 -10.37 -13.24
N PHE A 321 -8.53 -10.42 -13.55
CA PHE A 321 -9.61 -10.25 -12.58
C PHE A 321 -10.32 -11.58 -12.34
N ASP A 322 -10.66 -11.88 -11.10
CA ASP A 322 -11.81 -12.73 -10.85
C ASP A 322 -13.10 -11.98 -11.22
N LYS A 323 -14.16 -12.68 -11.53
CA LYS A 323 -15.45 -12.03 -11.83
C LYS A 323 -16.19 -11.70 -10.54
N THR A 324 -16.53 -12.75 -9.76
CA THR A 324 -17.47 -12.66 -8.63
C THR A 324 -16.84 -11.97 -7.43
N GLY A 325 -17.53 -11.01 -6.82
CA GLY A 325 -16.99 -10.22 -5.69
C GLY A 325 -15.90 -9.22 -6.08
N THR A 326 -15.33 -9.30 -7.29
CA THR A 326 -14.25 -8.43 -7.77
C THR A 326 -14.74 -7.40 -8.79
N MET A 327 -15.30 -7.83 -9.90
CA MET A 327 -15.92 -6.94 -10.91
C MET A 327 -17.42 -6.83 -10.73
N THR A 328 -18.00 -7.76 -9.97
CA THR A 328 -19.40 -7.77 -9.56
C THR A 328 -19.51 -7.62 -8.04
N GLN A 329 -20.71 -7.28 -7.55
CA GLN A 329 -20.96 -7.06 -6.13
C GLN A 329 -21.05 -8.36 -5.32
N GLY A 330 -21.13 -9.53 -5.99
CA GLY A 330 -21.44 -10.81 -5.34
C GLY A 330 -22.88 -10.86 -4.81
N VAL A 331 -23.69 -9.87 -5.15
CA VAL A 331 -25.09 -9.78 -4.76
C VAL A 331 -25.95 -10.08 -5.97
N PHE A 332 -26.75 -11.13 -5.86
CA PHE A 332 -27.71 -11.50 -6.88
C PHE A 332 -28.94 -10.61 -6.76
N GLU A 333 -29.37 -10.03 -7.89
CA GLU A 333 -30.59 -9.23 -7.97
C GLU A 333 -31.47 -9.69 -9.13
N VAL A 334 -32.76 -9.43 -9.01
CA VAL A 334 -33.72 -9.67 -10.08
C VAL A 334 -33.45 -8.68 -11.21
N ALA A 335 -32.90 -9.17 -12.32
CA ALA A 335 -32.53 -8.35 -13.49
C ALA A 335 -33.68 -8.21 -14.49
N GLY A 336 -34.66 -9.11 -14.43
CA GLY A 336 -35.85 -9.06 -15.30
C GLY A 336 -36.87 -10.10 -14.94
N ILE A 337 -38.13 -9.77 -15.13
CA ILE A 337 -39.27 -10.66 -14.92
C ILE A 337 -40.02 -10.79 -16.24
N HIS A 338 -40.16 -12.01 -16.72
CA HIS A 338 -40.85 -12.34 -17.95
C HIS A 338 -42.07 -13.20 -17.64
N HIS A 339 -43.22 -12.57 -17.60
CA HIS A 339 -44.49 -13.22 -17.30
C HIS A 339 -45.20 -13.72 -18.57
N ALA A 340 -45.93 -14.83 -18.45
CA ALA A 340 -46.70 -15.39 -19.57
C ALA A 340 -48.22 -15.07 -19.44
N ASN A 341 -48.81 -15.53 -18.34
CA ASN A 341 -50.28 -15.48 -18.19
C ASN A 341 -50.75 -14.85 -16.87
N ILE A 342 -49.83 -14.29 -16.07
CA ILE A 342 -50.14 -13.65 -14.79
C ILE A 342 -49.42 -12.31 -14.71
N PRO A 343 -49.90 -11.35 -13.90
CA PRO A 343 -49.17 -10.10 -13.64
C PRO A 343 -47.77 -10.35 -13.05
N GLU A 344 -46.85 -9.49 -13.42
CA GLU A 344 -45.43 -9.53 -12.97
C GLU A 344 -45.32 -9.58 -11.43
N GLU A 345 -46.08 -8.73 -10.74
CA GLU A 345 -46.11 -8.67 -9.28
C GLU A 345 -46.52 -10.00 -8.63
N LYS A 346 -47.52 -10.70 -9.26
CA LYS A 346 -47.96 -12.01 -8.76
C LYS A 346 -46.93 -13.11 -9.07
N LEU A 347 -46.26 -13.05 -10.21
CA LEU A 347 -45.19 -13.99 -10.51
C LEU A 347 -44.07 -13.90 -9.46
N LEU A 348 -43.65 -12.67 -9.13
CA LEU A 348 -42.64 -12.42 -8.12
C LEU A 348 -43.13 -12.83 -6.73
N GLU A 349 -44.37 -12.54 -6.36
CA GLU A 349 -44.97 -12.94 -5.08
C GLU A 349 -44.92 -14.46 -4.89
N TYR A 350 -45.39 -15.23 -5.86
CA TYR A 350 -45.39 -16.69 -5.79
C TYR A 350 -43.98 -17.29 -5.76
N ALA A 351 -43.04 -16.72 -6.54
CA ALA A 351 -41.64 -17.13 -6.51
C ALA A 351 -40.99 -16.86 -5.15
N ALA A 352 -41.19 -15.65 -4.59
CA ALA A 352 -40.67 -15.28 -3.30
C ALA A 352 -41.26 -16.11 -2.15
N MET A 353 -42.56 -16.39 -2.21
CA MET A 353 -43.25 -17.26 -1.22
C MET A 353 -42.73 -18.70 -1.28
N ALA A 354 -42.58 -19.28 -2.47
CA ALA A 354 -42.07 -20.64 -2.64
C ALA A 354 -40.64 -20.79 -2.10
N GLU A 355 -39.80 -19.79 -2.31
CA GLU A 355 -38.40 -19.77 -1.92
C GLU A 355 -38.18 -19.24 -0.47
N SER A 356 -39.24 -18.88 0.25
CA SER A 356 -39.14 -18.19 1.56
C SER A 356 -38.50 -19.00 2.70
N TYR A 357 -38.42 -20.30 2.55
CA TYR A 357 -37.76 -21.21 3.51
C TYR A 357 -36.34 -21.61 3.11
N SER A 358 -35.91 -21.27 1.90
CA SER A 358 -34.56 -21.57 1.42
C SER A 358 -33.56 -20.49 1.85
N THR A 359 -32.35 -20.90 2.22
CA THR A 359 -31.24 -19.99 2.55
C THR A 359 -30.38 -19.64 1.34
N HIS A 360 -30.76 -20.14 0.17
CA HIS A 360 -30.01 -19.94 -1.07
C HIS A 360 -29.93 -18.45 -1.47
N PRO A 361 -28.80 -17.95 -2.03
CA PRO A 361 -28.67 -16.55 -2.48
C PRO A 361 -29.76 -16.10 -3.45
N ILE A 362 -30.22 -16.98 -4.33
CA ILE A 362 -31.32 -16.75 -5.26
C ILE A 362 -32.62 -16.43 -4.51
N SER A 363 -32.91 -17.19 -3.45
CA SER A 363 -34.11 -17.01 -2.62
C SER A 363 -34.09 -15.64 -1.94
N LYS A 364 -32.94 -15.25 -1.39
CA LYS A 364 -32.75 -13.90 -0.79
C LYS A 364 -33.00 -12.78 -1.79
N SER A 365 -32.57 -12.97 -3.06
CA SER A 365 -32.79 -12.01 -4.13
C SER A 365 -34.27 -11.84 -4.46
N LEU A 366 -35.02 -12.96 -4.54
CA LEU A 366 -36.46 -12.94 -4.81
C LEU A 366 -37.22 -12.27 -3.67
N LEU A 367 -36.87 -12.57 -2.40
CA LEU A 367 -37.45 -11.96 -1.22
C LEU A 367 -37.18 -10.45 -1.16
N LYS A 368 -35.95 -10.03 -1.45
CA LYS A 368 -35.56 -8.60 -1.51
C LYS A 368 -36.34 -7.87 -2.61
N ALA A 369 -36.46 -8.47 -3.79
CA ALA A 369 -37.18 -7.87 -4.91
C ALA A 369 -38.68 -7.76 -4.64
N TYR A 370 -39.28 -8.74 -3.94
CA TYR A 370 -40.67 -8.68 -3.53
C TYR A 370 -40.95 -7.56 -2.52
N GLY A 371 -40.02 -7.29 -1.59
CA GLY A 371 -40.05 -6.13 -0.70
C GLY A 371 -41.16 -6.09 0.35
N ASN A 372 -42.10 -7.04 0.34
CA ASN A 372 -43.20 -7.15 1.32
C ASN A 372 -42.94 -8.29 2.31
N THR A 373 -43.54 -8.19 3.48
CA THR A 373 -43.51 -9.28 4.48
C THR A 373 -44.26 -10.51 3.95
N ILE A 374 -43.58 -11.67 4.00
CA ILE A 374 -44.17 -12.94 3.59
C ILE A 374 -45.14 -13.42 4.66
N ASP A 375 -46.41 -13.59 4.29
CA ASP A 375 -47.40 -14.26 5.14
C ASP A 375 -47.22 -15.78 5.05
N LYS A 376 -46.50 -16.32 6.02
CA LYS A 376 -46.19 -17.77 6.09
C LYS A 376 -47.45 -18.64 6.28
N SER A 377 -48.58 -18.09 6.72
CA SER A 377 -49.83 -18.84 6.88
C SER A 377 -50.46 -19.28 5.54
N ARG A 378 -50.08 -18.62 4.47
CA ARG A 378 -50.50 -18.93 3.08
C ARG A 378 -49.71 -20.04 2.43
N ILE A 379 -48.59 -20.48 3.06
CA ILE A 379 -47.62 -21.43 2.50
C ILE A 379 -47.78 -22.78 3.18
N GLU A 380 -48.05 -23.80 2.39
CA GLU A 380 -48.18 -25.18 2.83
C GLU A 380 -47.21 -26.09 2.06
N ASN A 381 -46.77 -27.19 2.69
CA ASN A 381 -46.03 -28.28 2.02
C ASN A 381 -44.85 -27.85 1.12
N VAL A 382 -43.85 -27.15 1.69
CA VAL A 382 -42.64 -26.79 0.98
C VAL A 382 -41.69 -27.99 0.88
N GLU A 383 -41.31 -28.34 -0.34
CA GLU A 383 -40.38 -29.43 -0.66
C GLU A 383 -39.22 -28.88 -1.52
N GLU A 384 -38.02 -28.91 -1.00
CA GLU A 384 -36.82 -28.54 -1.77
C GLU A 384 -36.31 -29.75 -2.56
N ILE A 385 -36.25 -29.62 -3.89
CA ILE A 385 -35.78 -30.66 -4.81
C ILE A 385 -34.34 -30.33 -5.18
N SER A 386 -33.40 -31.03 -4.56
CA SER A 386 -31.97 -30.74 -4.69
C SER A 386 -31.51 -30.64 -6.13
N GLY A 387 -30.85 -29.54 -6.46
CA GLY A 387 -30.34 -29.23 -7.80
C GLY A 387 -31.41 -28.89 -8.86
N HIS A 388 -32.69 -28.73 -8.47
CA HIS A 388 -33.81 -28.44 -9.38
C HIS A 388 -34.57 -27.18 -8.98
N GLY A 389 -34.89 -26.99 -7.70
CA GLY A 389 -35.66 -25.86 -7.18
C GLY A 389 -36.62 -26.27 -6.07
N VAL A 390 -37.68 -25.51 -5.89
CA VAL A 390 -38.67 -25.68 -4.80
C VAL A 390 -40.06 -25.93 -5.36
N LYS A 391 -40.77 -26.82 -4.67
CA LYS A 391 -42.21 -27.06 -4.83
C LYS A 391 -42.91 -26.63 -3.56
N ALA A 392 -43.93 -25.81 -3.67
CA ALA A 392 -44.71 -25.35 -2.54
C ALA A 392 -46.23 -25.34 -2.90
N VAL A 393 -47.06 -25.38 -1.89
CA VAL A 393 -48.49 -25.10 -2.02
C VAL A 393 -48.76 -23.74 -1.40
N ILE A 394 -49.27 -22.80 -2.16
CA ILE A 394 -49.52 -21.42 -1.76
C ILE A 394 -50.96 -21.09 -2.05
N ASP A 395 -51.74 -20.71 -1.08
CA ASP A 395 -53.18 -20.48 -1.18
C ASP A 395 -53.96 -21.69 -1.77
N GLY A 396 -53.52 -22.91 -1.45
CA GLY A 396 -54.06 -24.14 -2.01
C GLY A 396 -53.68 -24.47 -3.46
N VAL A 397 -52.78 -23.66 -4.08
CA VAL A 397 -52.32 -23.82 -5.43
C VAL A 397 -50.87 -24.34 -5.45
N GLN A 398 -50.58 -25.33 -6.28
CA GLN A 398 -49.20 -25.83 -6.43
C GLN A 398 -48.34 -24.84 -7.19
N VAL A 399 -47.22 -24.42 -6.58
CA VAL A 399 -46.22 -23.56 -7.21
C VAL A 399 -44.90 -24.32 -7.31
N LEU A 400 -44.27 -24.27 -8.49
CA LEU A 400 -42.93 -24.77 -8.75
C LEU A 400 -42.05 -23.59 -9.12
N ALA A 401 -40.93 -23.41 -8.42
CA ALA A 401 -39.92 -22.39 -8.72
C ALA A 401 -38.55 -23.07 -8.83
N GLY A 402 -37.88 -22.95 -9.99
CA GLY A 402 -36.58 -23.60 -10.18
C GLY A 402 -36.07 -23.53 -11.63
N ASN A 403 -35.06 -24.35 -11.92
CA ASN A 403 -34.43 -24.40 -13.24
C ASN A 403 -35.26 -25.18 -14.29
N ASP A 404 -34.73 -25.24 -15.52
CA ASP A 404 -35.34 -25.97 -16.65
C ASP A 404 -35.54 -27.47 -16.36
N LYS A 405 -34.64 -28.06 -15.53
CA LYS A 405 -34.75 -29.48 -15.14
C LYS A 405 -36.00 -29.75 -14.30
N LEU A 406 -36.37 -28.79 -13.43
CA LEU A 406 -37.61 -28.87 -12.65
C LEU A 406 -38.85 -28.86 -13.59
N MET A 407 -38.85 -27.98 -14.58
CA MET A 407 -39.96 -27.91 -15.54
C MET A 407 -40.07 -29.22 -16.34
N LYS A 408 -38.94 -29.75 -16.79
CA LYS A 408 -38.89 -31.05 -17.51
C LYS A 408 -39.37 -32.21 -16.64
N MET A 409 -38.98 -32.25 -15.38
CA MET A 409 -39.37 -33.29 -14.40
C MET A 409 -40.90 -33.38 -14.23
N TYR A 410 -41.57 -32.23 -14.26
CA TYR A 410 -43.03 -32.13 -14.14
C TYR A 410 -43.76 -32.04 -15.49
N ASN A 411 -43.05 -32.26 -16.62
CA ASN A 411 -43.56 -32.19 -17.98
C ASN A 411 -44.27 -30.84 -18.29
N ILE A 412 -43.78 -29.75 -17.78
CA ILE A 412 -44.32 -28.40 -18.03
C ILE A 412 -43.59 -27.80 -19.21
N PRO A 413 -44.29 -27.44 -20.29
CA PRO A 413 -43.67 -26.71 -21.39
C PRO A 413 -43.29 -25.31 -20.91
N TYR A 414 -42.02 -24.96 -21.04
CA TYR A 414 -41.47 -23.67 -20.62
C TYR A 414 -40.94 -22.90 -21.83
N GLN A 415 -40.80 -21.59 -21.66
CA GLN A 415 -40.22 -20.73 -22.68
C GLN A 415 -38.70 -20.61 -22.43
N GLU A 416 -37.91 -20.93 -23.44
CA GLU A 416 -36.49 -20.71 -23.39
C GLU A 416 -36.16 -19.20 -23.25
N CYS A 417 -35.34 -18.87 -22.31
CA CYS A 417 -34.91 -17.49 -22.07
C CYS A 417 -33.48 -17.31 -22.57
N HIS A 418 -33.26 -16.31 -23.39
CA HIS A 418 -31.95 -15.93 -23.89
C HIS A 418 -31.31 -14.78 -23.06
N SER A 419 -32.00 -14.31 -22.01
CA SER A 419 -31.44 -13.35 -21.07
C SER A 419 -30.34 -13.99 -20.22
N ILE A 420 -29.34 -13.20 -19.87
CA ILE A 420 -28.15 -13.70 -19.17
C ILE A 420 -28.32 -13.55 -17.67
N GLY A 421 -28.23 -14.66 -16.98
CA GLY A 421 -28.41 -14.79 -15.56
C GLY A 421 -28.86 -16.19 -15.19
N THR A 422 -29.06 -16.41 -13.90
CA THR A 422 -29.73 -17.61 -13.40
C THR A 422 -31.23 -17.45 -13.65
N ILE A 423 -31.80 -18.37 -14.40
CA ILE A 423 -33.22 -18.33 -14.76
C ILE A 423 -33.98 -19.18 -13.76
N VAL A 424 -34.93 -18.57 -13.07
CA VAL A 424 -35.90 -19.23 -12.20
C VAL A 424 -37.23 -19.28 -12.93
N HIS A 425 -37.55 -20.45 -13.47
CA HIS A 425 -38.86 -20.72 -14.09
C HIS A 425 -39.90 -20.93 -13.00
N VAL A 426 -41.07 -20.36 -13.21
CA VAL A 426 -42.19 -20.49 -12.27
C VAL A 426 -43.37 -21.12 -12.98
N ALA A 427 -43.95 -22.14 -12.36
CA ALA A 427 -45.17 -22.75 -12.83
C ALA A 427 -46.19 -22.82 -11.71
N ILE A 428 -47.46 -22.59 -12.04
CA ILE A 428 -48.59 -22.51 -11.12
C ILE A 428 -49.65 -23.49 -11.63
N ASP A 429 -50.06 -24.40 -10.76
CA ASP A 429 -51.09 -25.40 -11.04
C ASP A 429 -50.84 -26.18 -12.36
N GLY A 430 -49.58 -26.58 -12.55
CA GLY A 430 -49.15 -27.33 -13.74
C GLY A 430 -49.04 -26.51 -15.03
N LYS A 431 -49.22 -25.19 -14.97
CA LYS A 431 -49.11 -24.30 -16.13
C LYS A 431 -47.91 -23.36 -15.96
N TYR A 432 -47.16 -23.16 -17.02
CA TYR A 432 -46.04 -22.21 -17.04
C TYR A 432 -46.56 -20.78 -16.84
N ALA A 433 -46.04 -20.11 -15.83
CA ALA A 433 -46.42 -18.75 -15.44
C ALA A 433 -45.44 -17.70 -15.95
N GLY A 434 -44.16 -18.06 -16.10
CA GLY A 434 -43.11 -17.18 -16.53
C GLY A 434 -41.73 -17.56 -15.98
N HIS A 435 -40.79 -16.67 -16.11
CA HIS A 435 -39.45 -16.83 -15.49
C HIS A 435 -38.91 -15.51 -14.99
N ILE A 436 -38.05 -15.62 -13.98
CA ILE A 436 -37.35 -14.51 -13.35
C ILE A 436 -35.86 -14.70 -13.64
N VAL A 437 -35.23 -13.65 -14.14
CA VAL A 437 -33.78 -13.62 -14.43
C VAL A 437 -33.07 -12.97 -13.25
N ILE A 438 -32.15 -13.70 -12.64
CA ILE A 438 -31.35 -13.23 -11.53
C ILE A 438 -29.90 -13.14 -12.00
N SER A 439 -29.27 -11.99 -11.84
CA SER A 439 -27.89 -11.76 -12.24
C SER A 439 -27.09 -11.10 -11.12
N ASP A 440 -25.81 -11.39 -11.12
CA ASP A 440 -24.84 -10.71 -10.27
C ASP A 440 -24.57 -9.31 -10.84
N MET A 441 -24.73 -8.28 -10.04
CA MET A 441 -24.64 -6.89 -10.47
C MET A 441 -23.19 -6.45 -10.61
N LEU A 442 -22.88 -5.74 -11.70
CA LEU A 442 -21.55 -5.11 -11.86
C LEU A 442 -21.31 -4.07 -10.76
N LYS A 443 -20.09 -3.98 -10.28
CA LYS A 443 -19.71 -2.92 -9.35
C LYS A 443 -19.80 -1.54 -10.02
N PRO A 444 -20.17 -0.50 -9.28
CA PRO A 444 -20.00 0.87 -9.73
C PRO A 444 -18.56 1.08 -10.20
N HIS A 445 -18.36 1.86 -11.26
CA HIS A 445 -17.06 2.19 -11.86
C HIS A 445 -16.26 0.99 -12.44
N ALA A 446 -16.79 -0.25 -12.51
CA ALA A 446 -16.06 -1.39 -13.06
C ALA A 446 -15.61 -1.16 -14.51
N LYS A 447 -16.49 -0.62 -15.36
CA LYS A 447 -16.16 -0.27 -16.74
C LYS A 447 -15.14 0.86 -16.84
N GLU A 448 -15.32 1.92 -16.04
CA GLU A 448 -14.40 3.06 -15.96
C GLU A 448 -13.01 2.62 -15.47
N ALA A 449 -12.96 1.64 -14.56
CA ALA A 449 -11.70 1.07 -14.08
C ALA A 449 -10.91 0.39 -15.21
N ILE A 450 -11.56 -0.40 -16.08
CA ILE A 450 -10.90 -1.04 -17.22
C ILE A 450 -10.36 0.02 -18.20
N GLU A 451 -11.14 1.05 -18.50
CA GLU A 451 -10.69 2.15 -19.35
C GLU A 451 -9.52 2.92 -18.73
N ALA A 452 -9.57 3.20 -17.41
CA ALA A 452 -8.51 3.87 -16.69
C ALA A 452 -7.21 3.05 -16.64
N LEU A 453 -7.31 1.72 -16.53
CA LEU A 453 -6.17 0.80 -16.61
C LEU A 453 -5.50 0.83 -17.98
N LYS A 454 -6.28 0.80 -19.06
CA LYS A 454 -5.76 0.94 -20.44
C LYS A 454 -5.04 2.28 -20.62
N LYS A 455 -5.62 3.39 -20.13
CA LYS A 455 -4.98 4.71 -20.11
C LYS A 455 -3.73 4.75 -19.24
N ALA A 456 -3.68 4.00 -18.16
CA ALA A 456 -2.50 3.83 -17.32
C ALA A 456 -1.40 2.97 -17.96
N GLY A 457 -1.63 2.40 -19.16
CA GLY A 457 -0.65 1.66 -19.96
C GLY A 457 -0.59 0.17 -19.65
N ILE A 458 -1.70 -0.42 -19.18
CA ILE A 458 -1.92 -1.86 -19.16
C ILE A 458 -2.09 -2.34 -20.59
N LYS A 459 -1.40 -3.42 -20.95
CA LYS A 459 -1.41 -4.00 -22.30
C LYS A 459 -2.60 -4.91 -22.51
N GLN A 460 -3.00 -5.65 -21.47
CA GLN A 460 -4.06 -6.64 -21.56
C GLN A 460 -4.78 -6.78 -20.23
N THR A 461 -6.11 -6.78 -20.29
CA THR A 461 -7.02 -7.12 -19.21
C THR A 461 -7.62 -8.50 -19.48
N VAL A 462 -7.70 -9.34 -18.46
CA VAL A 462 -8.18 -10.72 -18.54
C VAL A 462 -9.18 -10.95 -17.43
N MET A 463 -10.27 -11.68 -17.70
CA MET A 463 -11.22 -12.13 -16.68
C MET A 463 -11.21 -13.66 -16.58
N LEU A 464 -11.16 -14.17 -15.37
CA LEU A 464 -11.31 -15.60 -15.06
C LEU A 464 -12.62 -15.80 -14.29
N THR A 465 -13.39 -16.81 -14.68
CA THR A 465 -14.67 -17.12 -14.01
C THR A 465 -15.04 -18.58 -14.13
N GLY A 466 -15.78 -19.09 -13.14
CA GLY A 466 -16.42 -20.41 -13.20
C GLY A 466 -17.75 -20.42 -13.97
N ASP A 467 -18.26 -19.25 -14.37
CA ASP A 467 -19.53 -19.15 -15.09
C ASP A 467 -19.47 -19.78 -16.48
N VAL A 468 -20.65 -20.07 -17.01
CA VAL A 468 -20.81 -20.52 -18.38
C VAL A 468 -20.37 -19.44 -19.37
N LYS A 469 -19.87 -19.90 -20.52
CA LYS A 469 -19.23 -19.03 -21.51
C LYS A 469 -20.10 -17.85 -21.94
N SER A 470 -21.42 -18.04 -22.17
CA SER A 470 -22.33 -16.99 -22.61
C SER A 470 -22.45 -15.81 -21.62
N VAL A 471 -22.43 -16.11 -20.31
CA VAL A 471 -22.46 -15.10 -19.23
C VAL A 471 -21.12 -14.37 -19.18
N ALA A 472 -20.01 -15.11 -19.22
CA ALA A 472 -18.67 -14.57 -19.16
C ALA A 472 -18.36 -13.63 -20.35
N ASP A 473 -18.71 -14.04 -21.57
CA ASP A 473 -18.49 -13.26 -22.80
C ASP A 473 -19.27 -11.94 -22.78
N LYS A 474 -20.52 -11.94 -22.25
CA LYS A 474 -21.32 -10.71 -22.15
C LYS A 474 -20.71 -9.73 -21.13
N VAL A 475 -20.37 -10.20 -19.93
CA VAL A 475 -19.75 -9.35 -18.92
C VAL A 475 -18.42 -8.77 -19.44
N ALA A 476 -17.60 -9.58 -20.09
CA ALA A 476 -16.34 -9.13 -20.66
C ALA A 476 -16.56 -8.07 -21.76
N SER A 477 -17.57 -8.25 -22.61
CA SER A 477 -17.94 -7.29 -23.65
C SER A 477 -18.43 -5.97 -23.06
N GLU A 478 -19.28 -6.01 -22.04
CA GLU A 478 -19.84 -4.83 -21.36
C GLU A 478 -18.75 -4.01 -20.65
N LEU A 479 -17.81 -4.69 -20.03
CA LEU A 479 -16.66 -4.08 -19.33
C LEU A 479 -15.49 -3.73 -20.27
N HIS A 480 -15.56 -4.12 -21.55
CA HIS A 480 -14.45 -3.95 -22.52
C HIS A 480 -13.15 -4.67 -22.09
N ILE A 481 -13.27 -5.85 -21.49
CA ILE A 481 -12.14 -6.71 -21.13
C ILE A 481 -11.59 -7.40 -22.39
N ASP A 482 -10.25 -7.50 -22.51
CA ASP A 482 -9.62 -7.96 -23.75
C ASP A 482 -9.71 -9.48 -23.94
N LYS A 483 -9.68 -10.28 -22.85
CA LYS A 483 -9.80 -11.74 -22.86
C LYS A 483 -10.63 -12.24 -21.70
N VAL A 484 -11.35 -13.32 -21.91
CA VAL A 484 -12.11 -14.02 -20.88
C VAL A 484 -11.87 -15.53 -20.96
N TYR A 485 -11.79 -16.16 -19.80
CA TYR A 485 -11.75 -17.61 -19.65
C TYR A 485 -12.88 -18.00 -18.69
N SER A 486 -13.78 -18.85 -19.17
CA SER A 486 -15.00 -19.30 -18.50
C SER A 486 -14.91 -20.77 -18.09
N GLU A 487 -15.88 -21.22 -17.28
CA GLU A 487 -16.05 -22.62 -16.85
C GLU A 487 -14.83 -23.17 -16.10
N LEU A 488 -14.08 -22.30 -15.39
CA LEU A 488 -12.86 -22.64 -14.67
C LEU A 488 -13.18 -23.14 -13.27
N LEU A 489 -12.58 -24.27 -12.91
CA LEU A 489 -12.45 -24.68 -11.51
C LEU A 489 -11.34 -23.86 -10.79
N PRO A 490 -11.30 -23.81 -9.45
CA PRO A 490 -10.28 -23.06 -8.72
C PRO A 490 -8.85 -23.40 -9.15
N GLN A 491 -8.54 -24.70 -9.38
CA GLN A 491 -7.22 -25.12 -9.85
C GLN A 491 -6.92 -24.65 -11.27
N ASP A 492 -7.93 -24.57 -12.13
CA ASP A 492 -7.76 -24.09 -13.51
C ASP A 492 -7.44 -22.61 -13.56
N LYS A 493 -7.96 -21.81 -12.60
CA LYS A 493 -7.59 -20.39 -12.46
C LYS A 493 -6.09 -20.25 -12.18
N VAL A 494 -5.53 -21.05 -11.27
CA VAL A 494 -4.09 -21.07 -10.97
C VAL A 494 -3.28 -21.42 -12.22
N ASN A 495 -3.64 -22.51 -12.90
CA ASN A 495 -2.95 -22.96 -14.11
C ASN A 495 -2.99 -21.89 -15.22
N LYS A 496 -4.12 -21.19 -15.35
CA LYS A 496 -4.27 -20.12 -16.34
C LYS A 496 -3.41 -18.90 -16.02
N VAL A 497 -3.28 -18.52 -14.75
CA VAL A 497 -2.36 -17.45 -14.33
C VAL A 497 -0.91 -17.86 -14.57
N GLU A 498 -0.52 -19.11 -14.31
CA GLU A 498 0.83 -19.63 -14.64
C GLU A 498 1.13 -19.59 -16.15
N GLU A 499 0.14 -19.96 -16.97
CA GLU A 499 0.26 -19.82 -18.42
C GLU A 499 0.52 -18.37 -18.83
N LEU A 500 -0.27 -17.42 -18.32
CA LEU A 500 -0.11 -15.99 -18.59
C LEU A 500 1.24 -15.46 -18.09
N LEU A 501 1.72 -15.91 -16.94
CA LEU A 501 3.04 -15.58 -16.40
C LEU A 501 4.17 -16.06 -17.31
N SER A 502 4.00 -17.21 -17.98
CA SER A 502 5.01 -17.74 -18.91
C SER A 502 5.08 -16.96 -20.23
N LEU A 503 4.00 -16.31 -20.63
CA LEU A 503 3.89 -15.58 -21.89
C LEU A 503 4.39 -14.12 -21.81
N LYS A 504 4.51 -13.55 -20.61
CA LYS A 504 4.94 -12.16 -20.43
C LYS A 504 6.46 -11.98 -20.59
N HIS A 505 6.90 -10.77 -20.94
CA HIS A 505 8.32 -10.43 -20.93
C HIS A 505 8.86 -10.33 -19.49
N SER A 506 10.15 -10.66 -19.31
CA SER A 506 10.81 -10.71 -18.00
C SER A 506 10.78 -9.38 -17.18
N LYS A 507 10.59 -8.25 -17.86
CA LYS A 507 10.49 -6.92 -17.24
C LYS A 507 9.04 -6.46 -16.99
N GLU A 508 8.06 -7.26 -17.36
CA GLU A 508 6.64 -6.96 -17.21
C GLU A 508 6.07 -7.79 -16.07
N ASN A 509 5.14 -7.23 -15.32
CA ASN A 509 4.47 -7.90 -14.22
C ASN A 509 2.98 -8.10 -14.52
N LEU A 510 2.44 -9.16 -13.93
CA LEU A 510 1.04 -9.53 -13.95
C LEU A 510 0.46 -9.34 -12.55
N ALA A 511 -0.61 -8.57 -12.44
CA ALA A 511 -1.41 -8.46 -11.24
C ALA A 511 -2.65 -9.35 -11.35
N PHE A 512 -2.97 -10.10 -10.29
CA PHE A 512 -4.25 -10.78 -10.14
C PHE A 512 -5.08 -10.04 -9.10
N VAL A 513 -6.36 -9.81 -9.41
CA VAL A 513 -7.31 -9.09 -8.55
C VAL A 513 -8.44 -10.05 -8.19
N GLY A 514 -8.68 -10.24 -6.90
CA GLY A 514 -9.71 -11.13 -6.38
C GLY A 514 -10.28 -10.66 -5.05
N ASP A 515 -11.32 -11.32 -4.55
CA ASP A 515 -11.93 -11.06 -3.23
C ASP A 515 -11.14 -11.70 -2.06
N GLY A 516 -10.23 -12.59 -2.37
CA GLY A 516 -9.25 -13.19 -1.47
C GLY A 516 -9.71 -14.42 -0.70
N ILE A 517 -11.00 -14.68 -0.55
CA ILE A 517 -11.48 -15.85 0.22
C ILE A 517 -11.23 -17.13 -0.58
N ASN A 518 -11.67 -17.15 -1.83
CA ASN A 518 -11.54 -18.33 -2.70
C ASN A 518 -10.30 -18.29 -3.58
N ASP A 519 -9.72 -17.11 -3.78
CA ASP A 519 -8.65 -16.85 -4.73
C ASP A 519 -7.26 -16.74 -4.08
N ALA A 520 -7.12 -17.01 -2.77
CA ALA A 520 -5.84 -16.94 -2.06
C ALA A 520 -4.68 -17.70 -2.76
N PRO A 521 -4.88 -18.90 -3.32
CA PRO A 521 -3.84 -19.59 -4.08
C PRO A 521 -3.43 -18.85 -5.35
N VAL A 522 -4.37 -18.21 -6.03
CA VAL A 522 -4.14 -17.45 -7.27
C VAL A 522 -3.45 -16.12 -6.96
N LEU A 523 -3.90 -15.41 -5.90
CA LEU A 523 -3.28 -14.18 -5.40
C LEU A 523 -1.80 -14.37 -5.08
N SER A 524 -1.47 -15.46 -4.37
CA SER A 524 -0.10 -15.79 -3.99
C SER A 524 0.78 -16.20 -5.18
N ARG A 525 0.18 -16.65 -6.29
CA ARG A 525 0.91 -17.15 -7.46
C ARG A 525 1.24 -16.05 -8.46
N ALA A 526 0.47 -14.98 -8.54
CA ALA A 526 0.71 -13.84 -9.40
C ALA A 526 2.01 -13.09 -9.01
N ASP A 527 2.54 -12.24 -9.90
CA ASP A 527 3.64 -11.34 -9.51
C ASP A 527 3.18 -10.33 -8.45
N ILE A 528 1.89 -9.98 -8.47
CA ILE A 528 1.24 -9.07 -7.52
C ILE A 528 -0.18 -9.57 -7.28
N GLY A 529 -0.48 -9.95 -6.05
CA GLY A 529 -1.84 -10.23 -5.60
C GLY A 529 -2.50 -8.96 -5.07
N ILE A 530 -3.68 -8.61 -5.59
CA ILE A 530 -4.49 -7.46 -5.16
C ILE A 530 -5.82 -7.99 -4.61
N ALA A 531 -6.07 -7.79 -3.32
CA ALA A 531 -7.35 -8.09 -2.71
C ALA A 531 -8.28 -6.89 -2.71
N MET A 532 -9.56 -7.13 -3.03
CA MET A 532 -10.62 -6.12 -3.03
C MET A 532 -11.51 -6.25 -1.80
N GLY A 533 -11.98 -5.11 -1.26
CA GLY A 533 -12.98 -5.07 -0.19
C GLY A 533 -12.57 -5.78 1.10
N ALA A 534 -11.29 -5.84 1.38
CA ALA A 534 -10.69 -6.72 2.38
C ALA A 534 -10.98 -6.34 3.84
N LEU A 535 -11.79 -5.31 4.10
CA LEU A 535 -12.12 -4.89 5.47
C LEU A 535 -12.86 -5.97 6.29
N GLY A 536 -13.33 -7.04 5.65
CA GLY A 536 -14.01 -8.16 6.32
C GLY A 536 -13.32 -9.52 6.19
N SER A 537 -12.24 -9.66 5.38
CA SER A 537 -11.60 -10.96 5.11
C SER A 537 -10.13 -10.99 5.51
N ASP A 538 -9.84 -11.58 6.67
CA ASP A 538 -8.47 -11.77 7.17
C ASP A 538 -7.62 -12.61 6.21
N ALA A 539 -8.20 -13.65 5.60
CA ALA A 539 -7.53 -14.50 4.64
C ALA A 539 -7.11 -13.73 3.37
N ALA A 540 -7.95 -12.79 2.91
CA ALA A 540 -7.63 -11.93 1.78
C ALA A 540 -6.49 -10.97 2.10
N ILE A 541 -6.56 -10.35 3.28
CA ILE A 541 -5.50 -9.46 3.75
C ILE A 541 -4.17 -10.23 3.83
N GLU A 542 -4.15 -11.45 4.32
CA GLU A 542 -2.92 -12.23 4.47
C GLU A 542 -2.33 -12.66 3.13
N ALA A 543 -3.15 -13.13 2.20
CA ALA A 543 -2.72 -13.68 0.92
C ALA A 543 -2.26 -12.64 -0.11
N ALA A 544 -2.83 -11.42 -0.08
CA ALA A 544 -2.54 -10.38 -1.06
C ALA A 544 -1.28 -9.57 -0.73
N ASP A 545 -0.65 -8.99 -1.74
CA ASP A 545 0.48 -8.06 -1.65
C ASP A 545 0.03 -6.60 -1.55
N ILE A 546 -1.14 -6.32 -2.11
CA ILE A 546 -1.82 -5.02 -2.11
C ILE A 546 -3.28 -5.26 -1.71
N VAL A 547 -3.78 -4.42 -0.84
CA VAL A 547 -5.16 -4.49 -0.34
C VAL A 547 -5.88 -3.19 -0.65
N LEU A 548 -7.01 -3.28 -1.34
CA LEU A 548 -7.92 -2.16 -1.52
C LEU A 548 -8.90 -2.15 -0.34
N MET A 549 -8.96 -1.03 0.37
CA MET A 549 -9.73 -0.89 1.61
C MET A 549 -11.24 -0.84 1.36
N ASP A 550 -11.62 -0.43 0.16
CA ASP A 550 -12.99 -0.43 -0.33
C ASP A 550 -13.14 -1.32 -1.56
N ASP A 551 -14.36 -1.42 -2.04
CA ASP A 551 -14.74 -2.26 -3.16
C ASP A 551 -14.68 -1.56 -4.53
N ASP A 552 -14.03 -0.37 -4.64
CA ASP A 552 -13.96 0.37 -5.88
C ASP A 552 -12.79 -0.11 -6.79
N PRO A 553 -13.06 -0.80 -7.91
CA PRO A 553 -12.03 -1.27 -8.83
C PRO A 553 -11.23 -0.13 -9.49
N LEU A 554 -11.74 1.10 -9.50
CA LEU A 554 -11.05 2.27 -10.06
C LEU A 554 -9.75 2.58 -9.31
N LYS A 555 -9.66 2.20 -8.02
CA LYS A 555 -8.44 2.39 -7.20
C LYS A 555 -7.24 1.59 -7.68
N ILE A 556 -7.43 0.50 -8.42
CA ILE A 556 -6.32 -0.24 -9.05
C ILE A 556 -5.55 0.67 -10.01
N SER A 557 -6.27 1.43 -10.83
CA SER A 557 -5.65 2.37 -11.76
C SER A 557 -4.90 3.50 -11.05
N LYS A 558 -5.45 4.00 -9.93
CA LYS A 558 -4.79 5.01 -9.08
C LYS A 558 -3.52 4.44 -8.45
N ALA A 559 -3.57 3.22 -7.93
CA ALA A 559 -2.41 2.53 -7.36
C ALA A 559 -1.27 2.40 -8.37
N ILE A 560 -1.56 2.02 -9.62
CA ILE A 560 -0.58 1.94 -10.71
C ILE A 560 0.03 3.31 -11.02
N LYS A 561 -0.78 4.37 -11.07
CA LYS A 561 -0.27 5.73 -11.30
C LYS A 561 0.63 6.22 -10.16
N ILE A 562 0.26 5.94 -8.91
CA ILE A 562 1.07 6.26 -7.73
C ILE A 562 2.41 5.53 -7.80
N ALA A 563 2.37 4.24 -8.10
CA ALA A 563 3.57 3.42 -8.25
C ALA A 563 4.51 3.97 -9.34
N LYS A 564 3.97 4.30 -10.52
CA LYS A 564 4.75 4.91 -11.62
C LYS A 564 5.36 6.25 -11.23
N LYS A 565 4.61 7.11 -10.55
CA LYS A 565 5.12 8.39 -10.04
C LYS A 565 6.24 8.20 -9.03
N CYS A 566 6.08 7.26 -8.10
CA CYS A 566 7.11 6.93 -7.12
C CYS A 566 8.41 6.49 -7.80
N ILE A 567 8.33 5.55 -8.74
CA ILE A 567 9.49 5.05 -9.49
C ILE A 567 10.13 6.15 -10.35
N HIS A 568 9.34 7.03 -10.94
CA HIS A 568 9.87 8.18 -11.70
C HIS A 568 10.72 9.08 -10.79
N ILE A 569 10.24 9.42 -9.60
CA ILE A 569 10.98 10.22 -8.60
C ILE A 569 12.26 9.49 -8.14
N VAL A 570 12.21 8.17 -7.97
CA VAL A 570 13.39 7.36 -7.64
C VAL A 570 14.45 7.51 -8.74
N TYR A 571 14.08 7.37 -10.00
CA TYR A 571 15.02 7.53 -11.12
C TYR A 571 15.51 8.98 -11.28
N GLU A 572 14.67 9.99 -11.09
CA GLU A 572 15.11 11.40 -11.05
C GLU A 572 16.23 11.58 -10.03
N ASN A 573 16.04 11.08 -8.81
CA ASN A 573 17.04 11.17 -7.74
C ASN A 573 18.33 10.41 -8.08
N ILE A 574 18.23 9.22 -8.69
CA ILE A 574 19.39 8.42 -9.11
C ILE A 574 20.21 9.18 -10.14
N TYR A 575 19.60 9.61 -11.24
CA TYR A 575 20.32 10.28 -12.33
C TYR A 575 20.89 11.63 -11.89
N PHE A 576 20.13 12.40 -11.13
CA PHE A 576 20.60 13.68 -10.60
C PHE A 576 21.80 13.50 -9.67
N ALA A 577 21.70 12.61 -8.67
CA ALA A 577 22.78 12.42 -7.70
C ALA A 577 24.04 11.86 -8.36
N ILE A 578 23.93 10.86 -9.25
CA ILE A 578 25.07 10.30 -9.97
C ILE A 578 25.71 11.34 -10.91
N GLY A 579 24.88 12.10 -11.65
CA GLY A 579 25.36 13.10 -12.58
C GLY A 579 26.18 14.19 -11.92
N VAL A 580 25.65 14.79 -10.84
CA VAL A 580 26.36 15.83 -10.07
C VAL A 580 27.65 15.26 -9.47
N LYS A 581 27.59 14.06 -8.88
CA LYS A 581 28.78 13.44 -8.27
C LYS A 581 29.88 13.16 -9.28
N LEU A 582 29.56 12.62 -10.46
CA LEU A 582 30.56 12.39 -11.50
C LEU A 582 31.25 13.68 -11.95
N ILE A 583 30.50 14.76 -12.13
CA ILE A 583 31.05 16.06 -12.46
C ILE A 583 31.96 16.57 -11.35
N CYS A 584 31.52 16.55 -10.10
CA CYS A 584 32.31 17.01 -8.96
C CYS A 584 33.56 16.16 -8.71
N LEU A 585 33.49 14.82 -8.91
CA LEU A 585 34.64 13.93 -8.82
C LEU A 585 35.72 14.26 -9.89
N LEU A 586 35.31 14.52 -11.12
CA LEU A 586 36.23 14.95 -12.18
C LEU A 586 36.89 16.29 -11.84
N LEU A 587 36.11 17.28 -11.39
CA LEU A 587 36.62 18.58 -10.98
C LEU A 587 37.55 18.46 -9.75
N GLY A 588 37.27 17.57 -8.81
CA GLY A 588 38.12 17.27 -7.66
C GLY A 588 39.45 16.64 -8.04
N ALA A 589 39.43 15.64 -8.97
CA ALA A 589 40.64 14.97 -9.45
C ALA A 589 41.57 15.93 -10.22
N ILE A 590 41.01 16.85 -11.00
CA ILE A 590 41.76 17.89 -11.72
C ILE A 590 42.29 18.99 -10.77
N GLY A 591 41.67 19.12 -9.57
CA GLY A 591 42.06 20.13 -8.58
C GLY A 591 41.34 21.47 -8.72
N ILE A 592 40.23 21.51 -9.48
CA ILE A 592 39.37 22.70 -9.62
C ILE A 592 38.37 22.75 -8.45
N ALA A 593 37.83 21.60 -8.02
CA ALA A 593 36.93 21.55 -6.89
C ALA A 593 37.68 21.61 -5.56
N ASN A 594 37.24 22.49 -4.70
CA ASN A 594 37.68 22.62 -3.31
C ASN A 594 36.72 21.85 -2.35
N MET A 595 37.04 21.88 -1.07
CA MET A 595 36.24 21.20 -0.04
C MET A 595 34.80 21.72 0.06
N TRP A 596 34.52 22.99 -0.24
CA TRP A 596 33.17 23.55 -0.25
C TRP A 596 32.30 22.98 -1.39
N VAL A 597 32.89 22.77 -2.57
CA VAL A 597 32.22 22.06 -3.66
C VAL A 597 31.94 20.61 -3.29
N ALA A 598 32.86 19.97 -2.58
CA ALA A 598 32.67 18.60 -2.07
C ALA A 598 31.49 18.52 -1.10
N ILE A 599 31.41 19.44 -0.14
CA ILE A 599 30.29 19.54 0.81
C ILE A 599 28.96 19.72 0.06
N PHE A 600 28.90 20.63 -0.93
CA PHE A 600 27.70 20.82 -1.73
C PHE A 600 27.31 19.57 -2.51
N ALA A 601 28.28 18.90 -3.13
CA ALA A 601 28.07 17.67 -3.88
C ALA A 601 27.55 16.51 -3.01
N ASP A 602 27.83 16.51 -1.72
CA ASP A 602 27.31 15.51 -0.79
C ASP A 602 26.02 15.96 -0.09
N VAL A 603 26.09 16.96 0.76
CA VAL A 603 24.97 17.39 1.60
C VAL A 603 23.90 18.15 0.82
N GLY A 604 24.30 19.05 -0.11
CA GLY A 604 23.38 19.82 -0.92
C GLY A 604 22.54 18.94 -1.84
N VAL A 605 23.18 18.02 -2.53
CA VAL A 605 22.51 17.04 -3.42
C VAL A 605 21.58 16.13 -2.62
N MET A 606 21.99 15.69 -1.43
CA MET A 606 21.16 14.88 -0.55
C MET A 606 19.89 15.63 -0.13
N ILE A 607 19.98 16.89 0.27
CA ILE A 607 18.81 17.71 0.66
C ILE A 607 17.84 17.83 -0.51
N ILE A 608 18.35 18.14 -1.71
CA ILE A 608 17.52 18.27 -2.92
C ILE A 608 16.82 16.93 -3.22
N ALA A 609 17.53 15.81 -3.17
CA ALA A 609 16.98 14.48 -3.42
C ALA A 609 15.91 14.08 -2.38
N VAL A 610 16.09 14.43 -1.11
CA VAL A 610 15.12 14.21 -0.04
C VAL A 610 13.85 15.06 -0.27
N LEU A 611 13.99 16.32 -0.63
CA LEU A 611 12.86 17.19 -0.94
C LEU A 611 12.08 16.68 -2.16
N ASN A 612 12.79 16.17 -3.18
CA ASN A 612 12.16 15.53 -4.33
C ASN A 612 11.42 14.25 -3.93
N ALA A 613 11.99 13.42 -3.05
CA ALA A 613 11.38 12.19 -2.56
C ALA A 613 10.02 12.43 -1.87
N ILE A 614 9.89 13.51 -1.09
CA ILE A 614 8.65 13.88 -0.39
C ILE A 614 7.50 14.18 -1.39
N ARG A 615 7.79 14.55 -2.64
CA ARG A 615 6.76 14.75 -3.67
C ARG A 615 5.93 13.49 -3.97
N ALA A 616 6.45 12.31 -3.64
CA ALA A 616 5.72 11.05 -3.80
C ALA A 616 4.49 10.94 -2.87
N LEU A 617 4.45 11.68 -1.75
CA LEU A 617 3.27 11.78 -0.87
C LEU A 617 2.08 12.50 -1.52
N ASN A 618 2.33 13.42 -2.45
CA ASN A 618 1.26 14.23 -3.04
C ASN A 618 0.60 13.49 -4.21
N VAL A 619 -0.49 12.78 -3.93
CA VAL A 619 -1.23 11.93 -4.88
C VAL A 619 -2.64 12.45 -5.20
N LYS A 620 -3.03 13.61 -4.69
CA LYS A 620 -4.42 14.14 -4.81
C LYS A 620 -4.88 14.37 -6.26
N ASN A 621 -3.96 14.56 -7.20
CA ASN A 621 -4.26 14.91 -8.59
C ASN A 621 -3.91 13.80 -9.60
N LEU A 622 -3.89 12.52 -9.17
CA LEU A 622 -3.53 11.38 -10.03
C LEU A 622 -4.76 10.63 -10.60
#